data_80be3a488d791f4128e72edb28a6fca1
#
_entry.id   80be3a488d791f4128e72edb28a6fca1
#
_cell.length_a   1.000
_cell.length_b   1.000
_cell.length_c   1.000
_cell.angle_alpha   90.00
_cell.angle_beta   90.00
_cell.angle_gamma   90.00
#
_symmetry.space_group_name_H-M   'P 1'
#
loop_
_entity.id
_entity.type
_entity.pdbx_description
1 polymer ?
#
loop_
_entity_poly.entity_id
_entity_poly.type
_entity_poly.pdbx_seq_one_letter_code
_entity_poly.pdbx_strand_id
1 'polypeptide(L)'
;TLQRYMCVSRPRRFGKSMGIDMLSAYYDRSVDTKKLFQNLKIKSTEDYEKHLNQYDVLKINMQEFLSAANDIEHMLKMLNEYVIFDLKEQYEQVRFRDEKNLVQVMKDIYSYTKHPFVILIDEWDCLFREYQQDQEAQKKYLDFLRFWLKDKEYVALAYMTGILPIKKYGSHSALNMFTEYSMTDPGNLAEYFGFTETEVQKLCEKYKMSFEEARAWYNGYHLISHEDGCRRVYSMYSPKSVVEAMQKRRFGTYWNQTETYEALKVYIQMNMDGLKDAIVQMLAGSDIRINTGTFSNDMTTFATKDDVLTLLVHLGYLTYDNEKETVEIPNREVSQEYVNAISTMDWTEVIHSVQASRELLEALWQMDSEKVAKGIEQAHKEVSILTYNDENSLSCTINLAFYFAREYYTIIRELPSGKGFADICFIPRKIHMDKPAVVIELKWDKSAEGAIQQIKDKQYTDTLQDYHGNLLLVGIDYDKNTKRHSCVIEKMDM
;
A
#
# COMPACT_ATOMS: atom_id res chain seq x y z
N THR A 1 -24.69 -2.05 -13.68
CA THR A 1 -24.40 -1.90 -12.25
C THR A 1 -25.49 -1.05 -11.60
N LEU A 2 -25.88 -1.42 -10.38
CA LEU A 2 -26.79 -0.58 -9.57
C LEU A 2 -26.09 0.70 -9.09
N GLN A 3 -24.76 0.77 -9.21
CA GLN A 3 -23.94 1.91 -8.79
C GLN A 3 -23.60 2.79 -9.98
N ARG A 4 -24.19 3.98 -9.99
CA ARG A 4 -23.99 4.99 -11.03
C ARG A 4 -22.78 5.88 -10.80
N TYR A 5 -22.34 6.03 -9.56
CA TYR A 5 -21.24 6.91 -9.16
C TYR A 5 -20.20 6.12 -8.38
N MET A 6 -19.00 6.02 -8.93
CA MET A 6 -17.91 5.23 -8.34
C MET A 6 -16.62 6.06 -8.27
N CYS A 7 -15.98 6.07 -7.11
CA CYS A 7 -14.67 6.67 -6.92
C CYS A 7 -13.68 5.62 -6.42
N VAL A 8 -12.61 5.38 -7.19
CA VAL A 8 -11.60 4.38 -6.87
C VAL A 8 -10.28 5.06 -6.53
N SER A 9 -9.87 4.96 -5.27
CA SER A 9 -8.61 5.51 -4.78
C SER A 9 -7.59 4.40 -4.56
N ARG A 10 -6.47 4.47 -5.26
CA ARG A 10 -5.34 3.55 -5.15
C ARG A 10 -4.03 4.35 -5.23
N PRO A 11 -2.94 3.84 -4.65
CA PRO A 11 -1.62 4.45 -4.80
C PRO A 11 -1.26 4.67 -6.27
N ARG A 12 -0.28 5.50 -6.51
CA ARG A 12 0.27 5.65 -7.86
C ARG A 12 0.72 4.28 -8.40
N ARG A 13 0.55 4.08 -9.72
CA ARG A 13 1.03 2.90 -10.46
C ARG A 13 0.33 1.58 -10.16
N PHE A 14 -0.82 1.62 -9.50
CA PHE A 14 -1.69 0.46 -9.31
C PHE A 14 -2.60 0.16 -10.51
N GLY A 15 -2.42 0.85 -11.65
CA GLY A 15 -3.16 0.56 -12.88
C GLY A 15 -4.47 1.33 -13.05
N LYS A 16 -4.72 2.41 -12.29
CA LYS A 16 -5.95 3.23 -12.36
C LYS A 16 -6.25 3.74 -13.77
N SER A 17 -5.30 4.42 -14.39
CA SER A 17 -5.47 4.98 -15.75
C SER A 17 -5.69 3.87 -16.80
N MET A 18 -5.02 2.72 -16.67
CA MET A 18 -5.31 1.55 -17.52
C MET A 18 -6.74 1.04 -17.33
N GLY A 19 -7.24 1.06 -16.10
CA GLY A 19 -8.65 0.73 -15.82
C GLY A 19 -9.61 1.69 -16.54
N ILE A 20 -9.34 2.99 -16.51
CA ILE A 20 -10.10 4.00 -17.27
C ILE A 20 -10.04 3.75 -18.79
N ASP A 21 -8.84 3.43 -19.32
CA ASP A 21 -8.69 3.11 -20.75
C ASP A 21 -9.51 1.87 -21.13
N MET A 22 -9.51 0.84 -20.30
CA MET A 22 -10.33 -0.36 -20.51
C MET A 22 -11.83 -0.05 -20.44
N LEU A 23 -12.28 0.76 -19.48
CA LEU A 23 -13.69 1.17 -19.38
C LEU A 23 -14.10 2.02 -20.58
N SER A 24 -13.25 2.96 -21.00
CA SER A 24 -13.48 3.76 -22.22
C SER A 24 -13.63 2.86 -23.42
N ALA A 25 -12.69 1.96 -23.66
CA ALA A 25 -12.75 1.02 -24.79
C ALA A 25 -13.98 0.10 -24.74
N TYR A 26 -14.45 -0.28 -23.54
CA TYR A 26 -15.61 -1.15 -23.40
C TYR A 26 -16.94 -0.43 -23.68
N TYR A 27 -17.09 0.80 -23.19
CA TYR A 27 -18.35 1.52 -23.29
C TYR A 27 -18.51 2.34 -24.58
N ASP A 28 -17.41 2.85 -25.15
CA ASP A 28 -17.44 3.79 -26.27
C ASP A 28 -18.04 3.17 -27.54
N ARG A 29 -19.10 3.79 -28.04
CA ARG A 29 -19.79 3.36 -29.25
C ARG A 29 -19.16 3.85 -30.56
N SER A 30 -18.17 4.72 -30.49
CA SER A 30 -17.50 5.26 -31.68
C SER A 30 -16.61 4.24 -32.39
N VAL A 31 -16.17 3.19 -31.67
CA VAL A 31 -15.23 2.18 -32.16
C VAL A 31 -15.66 0.78 -31.74
N ASP A 32 -15.64 -0.19 -32.68
CA ASP A 32 -15.86 -1.61 -32.36
C ASP A 32 -14.62 -2.22 -31.68
N THR A 33 -14.74 -2.45 -30.40
CA THR A 33 -13.68 -3.03 -29.54
C THR A 33 -13.96 -4.47 -29.11
N LYS A 34 -14.98 -5.12 -29.63
CA LYS A 34 -15.40 -6.48 -29.25
C LYS A 34 -14.26 -7.50 -29.22
N LYS A 35 -13.28 -7.38 -30.11
CA LYS A 35 -12.11 -8.29 -30.18
C LYS A 35 -11.21 -8.16 -28.96
N LEU A 36 -11.13 -6.99 -28.30
CA LEU A 36 -10.30 -6.75 -27.12
C LEU A 36 -10.82 -7.52 -25.90
N PHE A 37 -12.13 -7.70 -25.81
CA PHE A 37 -12.79 -8.30 -24.65
C PHE A 37 -13.19 -9.76 -24.81
N GLN A 38 -13.02 -10.35 -26.01
CA GLN A 38 -13.50 -11.71 -26.31
C GLN A 38 -12.88 -12.82 -25.46
N ASN A 39 -11.69 -12.61 -24.90
CA ASN A 39 -10.95 -13.56 -24.07
C ASN A 39 -10.93 -13.17 -22.59
N LEU A 40 -11.65 -12.13 -22.19
CA LEU A 40 -11.70 -11.65 -20.81
C LEU A 40 -12.93 -12.21 -20.09
N LYS A 41 -12.86 -12.29 -18.76
CA LYS A 41 -13.93 -12.81 -17.90
C LYS A 41 -15.28 -12.11 -18.12
N ILE A 42 -15.26 -10.81 -18.44
CA ILE A 42 -16.47 -10.01 -18.67
C ILE A 42 -17.36 -10.58 -19.78
N LYS A 43 -16.79 -11.26 -20.78
CA LYS A 43 -17.56 -11.87 -21.88
C LYS A 43 -18.60 -12.89 -21.40
N SER A 44 -18.35 -13.54 -20.27
CA SER A 44 -19.27 -14.54 -19.70
C SER A 44 -20.40 -13.95 -18.85
N THR A 45 -20.44 -12.63 -18.69
CA THR A 45 -21.50 -11.95 -17.92
C THR A 45 -22.74 -11.72 -18.79
N GLU A 46 -23.94 -11.80 -18.19
CA GLU A 46 -25.22 -11.64 -18.90
C GLU A 46 -25.37 -10.25 -19.56
N ASP A 47 -24.81 -9.23 -18.94
CA ASP A 47 -24.91 -7.85 -19.40
C ASP A 47 -23.81 -7.43 -20.40
N TYR A 48 -22.92 -8.36 -20.82
CA TYR A 48 -21.79 -8.04 -21.68
C TYR A 48 -22.19 -7.33 -22.97
N GLU A 49 -23.05 -7.95 -23.77
CA GLU A 49 -23.50 -7.41 -25.07
C GLU A 49 -24.39 -6.17 -24.90
N LYS A 50 -25.06 -6.02 -23.77
CA LYS A 50 -25.96 -4.90 -23.47
C LYS A 50 -25.21 -3.58 -23.29
N HIS A 51 -23.97 -3.64 -22.83
CA HIS A 51 -23.20 -2.46 -22.49
C HIS A 51 -21.98 -2.23 -23.39
N LEU A 52 -21.50 -3.26 -24.10
CA LEU A 52 -20.35 -3.15 -24.98
C LEU A 52 -20.62 -2.19 -26.14
N ASN A 53 -19.83 -1.13 -26.24
CA ASN A 53 -19.91 -0.11 -27.30
C ASN A 53 -21.31 0.54 -27.43
N GLN A 54 -21.96 0.89 -26.32
CA GLN A 54 -23.32 1.42 -26.30
C GLN A 54 -23.45 2.88 -25.85
N TYR A 55 -22.36 3.52 -25.41
CA TYR A 55 -22.41 4.80 -24.75
C TYR A 55 -21.54 5.85 -25.43
N ASP A 56 -21.91 7.11 -25.24
CA ASP A 56 -20.99 8.22 -25.44
C ASP A 56 -20.08 8.34 -24.23
N VAL A 57 -18.76 8.31 -24.46
CA VAL A 57 -17.77 8.33 -23.39
C VAL A 57 -17.04 9.67 -23.34
N LEU A 58 -17.11 10.34 -22.19
CA LEU A 58 -16.26 11.49 -21.87
C LEU A 58 -15.13 11.02 -20.97
N LYS A 59 -13.91 10.99 -21.49
CA LYS A 59 -12.70 10.62 -20.75
C LYS A 59 -11.86 11.87 -20.51
N ILE A 60 -11.63 12.21 -19.24
CA ILE A 60 -10.99 13.45 -18.82
C ILE A 60 -9.89 13.14 -17.83
N ASN A 61 -8.68 13.69 -18.05
CA ASN A 61 -7.59 13.72 -17.09
C ASN A 61 -7.52 15.12 -16.46
N MET A 62 -7.91 15.24 -15.19
CA MET A 62 -7.95 16.53 -14.49
C MET A 62 -6.56 17.15 -14.31
N GLN A 63 -5.51 16.33 -14.19
CA GLN A 63 -4.13 16.82 -14.08
C GLN A 63 -3.67 17.59 -15.31
N GLU A 64 -4.11 17.20 -16.52
CA GLU A 64 -3.77 17.89 -17.76
C GLU A 64 -4.33 19.32 -17.76
N PHE A 65 -5.59 19.48 -17.37
CA PHE A 65 -6.23 20.79 -17.27
C PHE A 65 -5.59 21.65 -16.18
N LEU A 66 -5.27 21.06 -15.02
CA LEU A 66 -4.64 21.77 -13.92
C LEU A 66 -3.25 22.28 -14.33
N SER A 67 -2.46 21.45 -15.01
CA SER A 67 -1.12 21.81 -15.45
C SER A 67 -1.09 22.88 -16.54
N ALA A 68 -2.17 23.00 -17.32
CA ALA A 68 -2.30 24.01 -18.39
C ALA A 68 -2.90 25.34 -17.89
N ALA A 69 -3.48 25.36 -16.67
CA ALA A 69 -4.16 26.52 -16.13
C ALA A 69 -3.29 27.29 -15.14
N ASN A 70 -3.59 28.57 -14.96
CA ASN A 70 -2.91 29.43 -13.97
C ASN A 70 -3.60 29.39 -12.59
N ASP A 71 -4.90 29.07 -12.57
CA ASP A 71 -5.73 28.99 -11.38
C ASP A 71 -6.95 28.08 -11.64
N ILE A 72 -7.73 27.84 -10.58
CA ILE A 72 -8.90 26.96 -10.67
C ILE A 72 -9.98 27.48 -11.60
N GLU A 73 -10.19 28.78 -11.68
CA GLU A 73 -11.24 29.35 -12.54
C GLU A 73 -10.88 29.17 -14.01
N HIS A 74 -9.61 29.39 -14.34
CA HIS A 74 -9.09 29.13 -15.69
C HIS A 74 -9.17 27.64 -16.04
N MET A 75 -8.80 26.74 -15.11
CA MET A 75 -8.92 25.30 -15.28
C MET A 75 -10.35 24.88 -15.61
N LEU A 76 -11.32 25.30 -14.81
CA LEU A 76 -12.73 24.95 -15.00
C LEU A 76 -13.30 25.55 -16.28
N LYS A 77 -12.87 26.77 -16.65
CA LYS A 77 -13.26 27.40 -17.90
C LYS A 77 -12.74 26.61 -19.10
N MET A 78 -11.46 26.26 -19.11
CA MET A 78 -10.86 25.45 -20.17
C MET A 78 -11.57 24.09 -20.31
N LEU A 79 -11.80 23.41 -19.20
CA LEU A 79 -12.53 22.15 -19.19
C LEU A 79 -13.92 22.28 -19.85
N ASN A 80 -14.70 23.30 -19.44
CA ASN A 80 -16.00 23.56 -20.02
C ASN A 80 -15.90 23.83 -21.53
N GLU A 81 -15.00 24.72 -21.96
CA GLU A 81 -14.86 25.12 -23.35
C GLU A 81 -14.46 23.93 -24.24
N TYR A 82 -13.51 23.12 -23.82
CA TYR A 82 -13.01 21.96 -24.59
C TYR A 82 -14.07 20.87 -24.72
N VAL A 83 -14.70 20.48 -23.61
CA VAL A 83 -15.75 19.45 -23.64
C VAL A 83 -16.97 19.94 -24.45
N ILE A 84 -17.35 21.19 -24.31
CA ILE A 84 -18.45 21.78 -25.12
C ILE A 84 -18.10 21.79 -26.61
N PHE A 85 -16.87 22.14 -26.98
CA PHE A 85 -16.39 22.14 -28.35
C PHE A 85 -16.53 20.74 -28.97
N ASP A 86 -15.98 19.71 -28.34
CA ASP A 86 -16.04 18.35 -28.83
C ASP A 86 -17.50 17.84 -28.95
N LEU A 87 -18.31 18.11 -27.93
CA LEU A 87 -19.73 17.74 -27.96
C LEU A 87 -20.52 18.43 -29.10
N LYS A 88 -20.22 19.69 -29.37
CA LYS A 88 -20.89 20.42 -30.47
C LYS A 88 -20.48 19.91 -31.85
N GLU A 89 -19.21 19.55 -32.04
CA GLU A 89 -18.76 18.93 -33.29
C GLU A 89 -19.43 17.56 -33.52
N GLN A 90 -19.55 16.75 -32.46
CA GLN A 90 -20.18 15.44 -32.56
C GLN A 90 -21.68 15.50 -32.77
N TYR A 91 -22.32 16.54 -32.27
CA TYR A 91 -23.78 16.71 -32.28
C TYR A 91 -24.25 18.00 -32.98
N GLU A 92 -23.75 18.27 -34.18
CA GLU A 92 -24.06 19.45 -34.98
C GLU A 92 -25.59 19.69 -35.21
N GLN A 93 -26.40 18.60 -35.21
CA GLN A 93 -27.83 18.64 -35.41
C GLN A 93 -28.62 19.09 -34.17
N VAL A 94 -27.99 19.17 -33.00
CA VAL A 94 -28.65 19.55 -31.75
C VAL A 94 -28.72 21.07 -31.62
N ARG A 95 -29.89 21.61 -31.26
CA ARG A 95 -30.03 23.00 -30.90
C ARG A 95 -29.82 23.20 -29.42
N PHE A 96 -28.81 24.00 -29.08
CA PHE A 96 -28.43 24.26 -27.70
C PHE A 96 -29.15 25.52 -27.16
N ARG A 97 -29.73 25.41 -25.97
CA ARG A 97 -30.35 26.53 -25.25
C ARG A 97 -29.34 27.51 -24.67
N ASP A 98 -28.20 26.98 -24.19
CA ASP A 98 -27.06 27.73 -23.68
C ASP A 98 -25.77 27.02 -24.11
N GLU A 99 -25.11 27.58 -25.12
CA GLU A 99 -23.89 26.99 -25.72
C GLU A 99 -22.61 27.12 -24.85
N LYS A 100 -22.71 27.87 -23.79
CA LYS A 100 -21.56 28.11 -22.87
C LYS A 100 -21.65 27.32 -21.56
N ASN A 101 -22.75 26.64 -21.32
CA ASN A 101 -23.03 25.90 -20.13
C ASN A 101 -22.96 24.38 -20.39
N LEU A 102 -21.90 23.71 -19.96
CA LEU A 102 -21.70 22.29 -20.17
C LEU A 102 -22.88 21.44 -19.71
N VAL A 103 -23.44 21.72 -18.55
CA VAL A 103 -24.60 20.97 -18.02
C VAL A 103 -25.81 21.12 -18.93
N GLN A 104 -26.03 22.32 -19.49
CA GLN A 104 -27.14 22.56 -20.39
C GLN A 104 -26.92 21.90 -21.77
N VAL A 105 -25.70 21.97 -22.28
CA VAL A 105 -25.31 21.30 -23.54
C VAL A 105 -25.56 19.79 -23.42
N MET A 106 -25.09 19.15 -22.36
CA MET A 106 -25.28 17.70 -22.11
C MET A 106 -26.79 17.35 -21.95
N LYS A 107 -27.58 18.19 -21.29
CA LYS A 107 -29.04 17.99 -21.18
C LYS A 107 -29.73 18.06 -22.53
N ASP A 108 -29.34 18.99 -23.40
CA ASP A 108 -29.92 19.17 -24.70
C ASP A 108 -29.57 17.98 -25.61
N ILE A 109 -28.33 17.49 -25.58
CA ILE A 109 -27.91 16.28 -26.29
C ILE A 109 -28.74 15.07 -25.81
N TYR A 110 -28.79 14.84 -24.49
CA TYR A 110 -29.56 13.73 -23.93
C TYR A 110 -31.07 13.83 -24.26
N SER A 111 -31.63 15.03 -24.21
CA SER A 111 -33.04 15.25 -24.57
C SER A 111 -33.33 14.84 -26.02
N TYR A 112 -32.37 15.11 -26.91
CA TYR A 112 -32.47 14.79 -28.34
C TYR A 112 -32.19 13.32 -28.65
N THR A 113 -31.08 12.78 -28.10
CA THR A 113 -30.57 11.44 -28.45
C THR A 113 -31.17 10.33 -27.59
N LYS A 114 -31.57 10.62 -26.35
CA LYS A 114 -31.89 9.65 -25.28
C LYS A 114 -30.72 8.73 -24.91
N HIS A 115 -29.49 9.04 -25.34
CA HIS A 115 -28.28 8.30 -25.00
C HIS A 115 -27.57 8.97 -23.80
N PRO A 116 -27.43 8.29 -22.69
CA PRO A 116 -26.69 8.83 -21.55
C PRO A 116 -25.19 8.63 -21.73
N PHE A 117 -24.41 9.44 -21.02
CA PHE A 117 -22.95 9.42 -21.05
C PHE A 117 -22.34 8.53 -19.98
N VAL A 118 -21.23 7.91 -20.32
CA VAL A 118 -20.24 7.37 -19.36
C VAL A 118 -19.16 8.43 -19.20
N ILE A 119 -19.00 8.95 -17.99
CA ILE A 119 -18.04 10.01 -17.66
C ILE A 119 -16.93 9.41 -16.83
N LEU A 120 -15.71 9.41 -17.37
CA LEU A 120 -14.51 8.84 -16.80
C LEU A 120 -13.53 9.96 -16.45
N ILE A 121 -13.22 10.12 -15.16
CA ILE A 121 -12.38 11.21 -14.66
C ILE A 121 -11.14 10.59 -14.00
N ASP A 122 -9.97 10.80 -14.61
CA ASP A 122 -8.68 10.40 -14.03
C ASP A 122 -8.06 11.56 -13.24
N GLU A 123 -7.27 11.20 -12.21
CA GLU A 123 -6.56 12.14 -11.34
C GLU A 123 -7.50 13.21 -10.75
N TRP A 124 -8.73 12.81 -10.34
CA TRP A 124 -9.74 13.73 -9.82
C TRP A 124 -9.24 14.56 -8.64
N ASP A 125 -8.30 14.02 -7.88
CA ASP A 125 -7.76 14.59 -6.65
C ASP A 125 -6.52 15.50 -6.87
N CYS A 126 -6.12 15.76 -8.11
CA CYS A 126 -4.91 16.52 -8.45
C CYS A 126 -4.88 17.89 -7.75
N LEU A 127 -6.02 18.60 -7.68
CA LEU A 127 -6.10 19.89 -7.01
C LEU A 127 -5.78 19.81 -5.52
N PHE A 128 -6.20 18.73 -4.84
CA PHE A 128 -5.93 18.54 -3.41
C PHE A 128 -4.45 18.22 -3.15
N ARG A 129 -3.75 17.69 -4.12
CA ARG A 129 -2.32 17.37 -4.04
C ARG A 129 -1.44 18.57 -4.35
N GLU A 130 -1.84 19.44 -5.28
CA GLU A 130 -1.03 20.57 -5.74
C GLU A 130 -1.40 21.89 -5.05
N TYR A 131 -2.70 22.16 -4.88
CA TYR A 131 -3.20 23.37 -4.21
C TYR A 131 -3.67 23.04 -2.77
N GLN A 132 -2.77 22.44 -2.00
CA GLN A 132 -3.08 21.88 -0.67
C GLN A 132 -3.65 22.90 0.30
N GLN A 133 -3.20 24.17 0.25
CA GLN A 133 -3.60 25.23 1.16
C GLN A 133 -4.79 26.06 0.66
N ASP A 134 -5.16 25.93 -0.62
CA ASP A 134 -6.22 26.73 -1.24
C ASP A 134 -7.60 26.06 -1.08
N GLN A 135 -8.18 26.21 0.10
CA GLN A 135 -9.49 25.64 0.41
C GLN A 135 -10.61 26.22 -0.45
N GLU A 136 -10.49 27.47 -0.91
CA GLU A 136 -11.50 28.10 -1.77
C GLU A 136 -11.49 27.47 -3.16
N ALA A 137 -10.31 27.27 -3.75
CA ALA A 137 -10.18 26.56 -5.02
C ALA A 137 -10.70 25.13 -4.92
N GLN A 138 -10.35 24.41 -3.84
CA GLN A 138 -10.85 23.06 -3.58
C GLN A 138 -12.37 23.00 -3.50
N LYS A 139 -12.99 23.97 -2.83
CA LYS A 139 -14.44 24.06 -2.71
C LYS A 139 -15.09 24.34 -4.07
N LYS A 140 -14.60 25.32 -4.84
CA LYS A 140 -15.10 25.65 -6.19
C LYS A 140 -15.06 24.40 -7.10
N TYR A 141 -13.97 23.64 -7.04
CA TYR A 141 -13.81 22.41 -7.81
C TYR A 141 -14.84 21.33 -7.44
N LEU A 142 -15.04 21.07 -6.15
CA LEU A 142 -16.04 20.12 -5.70
C LEU A 142 -17.48 20.56 -6.02
N ASP A 143 -17.77 21.84 -5.90
CA ASP A 143 -19.09 22.41 -6.27
C ASP A 143 -19.34 22.24 -7.78
N PHE A 144 -18.31 22.43 -8.62
CA PHE A 144 -18.38 22.18 -10.05
C PHE A 144 -18.68 20.71 -10.35
N LEU A 145 -17.92 19.75 -9.79
CA LEU A 145 -18.15 18.32 -9.99
C LEU A 145 -19.56 17.91 -9.53
N ARG A 146 -20.00 18.43 -8.40
CA ARG A 146 -21.33 18.18 -7.87
C ARG A 146 -22.41 18.71 -8.82
N PHE A 147 -22.28 19.95 -9.31
CA PHE A 147 -23.23 20.56 -10.22
C PHE A 147 -23.30 19.82 -11.56
N TRP A 148 -22.15 19.37 -12.05
CA TRP A 148 -22.06 18.66 -13.32
C TRP A 148 -22.64 17.25 -13.26
N LEU A 149 -22.39 16.49 -12.17
CA LEU A 149 -22.65 15.06 -12.11
C LEU A 149 -23.90 14.68 -11.33
N LYS A 150 -24.19 15.37 -10.22
CA LYS A 150 -25.21 14.92 -9.27
C LYS A 150 -26.61 15.03 -9.86
N ASP A 151 -27.39 13.93 -9.74
CA ASP A 151 -28.82 13.86 -10.11
C ASP A 151 -29.09 14.27 -11.58
N LYS A 152 -28.17 13.91 -12.48
CA LYS A 152 -28.33 14.18 -13.92
C LYS A 152 -28.79 12.94 -14.68
N GLU A 153 -29.87 13.11 -15.47
CA GLU A 153 -30.42 12.03 -16.30
C GLU A 153 -29.46 11.58 -17.39
N TYR A 154 -28.60 12.49 -17.86
CA TYR A 154 -27.61 12.19 -18.88
C TYR A 154 -26.42 11.36 -18.39
N VAL A 155 -26.28 11.07 -17.09
CA VAL A 155 -25.20 10.25 -16.56
C VAL A 155 -25.65 8.79 -16.49
N ALA A 156 -25.03 7.92 -17.28
CA ALA A 156 -25.14 6.47 -17.13
C ALA A 156 -24.22 5.95 -16.03
N LEU A 157 -22.96 6.40 -16.08
CA LEU A 157 -21.91 6.10 -15.11
C LEU A 157 -21.01 7.33 -14.97
N ALA A 158 -20.72 7.74 -13.76
CA ALA A 158 -19.60 8.61 -13.43
C ALA A 158 -18.57 7.82 -12.62
N TYR A 159 -17.39 7.64 -13.19
CA TYR A 159 -16.30 6.89 -12.61
C TYR A 159 -15.08 7.81 -12.42
N MET A 160 -14.62 7.95 -11.21
CA MET A 160 -13.44 8.76 -10.88
C MET A 160 -12.31 7.90 -10.33
N THR A 161 -11.07 8.25 -10.69
CA THR A 161 -9.89 7.68 -10.03
C THR A 161 -8.95 8.76 -9.50
N GLY A 162 -8.31 8.44 -8.39
CA GLY A 162 -7.32 9.27 -7.73
C GLY A 162 -6.47 8.48 -6.74
N ILE A 163 -5.69 9.19 -5.97
CA ILE A 163 -4.91 8.63 -4.86
C ILE A 163 -5.70 8.79 -3.56
N LEU A 164 -6.22 10.00 -3.32
CA LEU A 164 -6.96 10.33 -2.12
C LEU A 164 -8.43 9.92 -2.24
N PRO A 165 -9.05 9.46 -1.15
CA PRO A 165 -10.51 9.38 -1.07
C PRO A 165 -11.13 10.78 -1.07
N ILE A 166 -12.46 10.85 -1.26
CA ILE A 166 -13.16 12.12 -1.37
C ILE A 166 -13.05 12.90 -0.06
N LYS A 167 -12.63 14.17 -0.16
CA LYS A 167 -12.44 15.05 1.01
C LYS A 167 -13.73 15.23 1.77
N LYS A 168 -13.64 15.12 3.11
CA LYS A 168 -14.73 15.39 4.03
C LYS A 168 -14.70 16.88 4.44
N TYR A 169 -15.81 17.59 4.26
CA TYR A 169 -15.99 18.94 4.74
C TYR A 169 -17.04 18.96 5.87
N GLY A 170 -16.60 19.13 7.11
CA GLY A 170 -17.48 19.10 8.27
C GLY A 170 -18.27 17.77 8.34
N SER A 171 -19.59 17.86 8.50
CA SER A 171 -20.48 16.67 8.57
C SER A 171 -20.92 16.12 7.21
N HIS A 172 -20.58 16.76 6.08
CA HIS A 172 -21.05 16.37 4.75
C HIS A 172 -19.93 16.37 3.72
N SER A 173 -19.83 15.28 2.95
CA SER A 173 -19.03 15.24 1.75
C SER A 173 -19.73 16.01 0.62
N ALA A 174 -18.99 16.86 -0.12
CA ALA A 174 -19.53 17.56 -1.27
C ALA A 174 -19.98 16.60 -2.39
N LEU A 175 -19.35 15.44 -2.51
CA LEU A 175 -19.60 14.39 -3.51
C LEU A 175 -20.21 13.13 -2.88
N ASN A 176 -21.17 13.29 -1.98
CA ASN A 176 -21.80 12.19 -1.22
C ASN A 176 -22.59 11.18 -2.10
N MET A 177 -22.74 11.43 -3.40
CA MET A 177 -23.37 10.49 -4.33
C MET A 177 -22.40 9.39 -4.79
N PHE A 178 -21.10 9.54 -4.62
CA PHE A 178 -20.12 8.52 -5.00
C PHE A 178 -19.99 7.44 -3.93
N THR A 179 -19.96 6.19 -4.37
CA THR A 179 -19.46 5.07 -3.58
C THR A 179 -17.94 5.04 -3.71
N GLU A 180 -17.26 5.06 -2.58
CA GLU A 180 -15.80 5.10 -2.53
C GLU A 180 -15.23 3.70 -2.33
N TYR A 181 -14.14 3.42 -3.05
CA TYR A 181 -13.34 2.21 -2.95
C TYR A 181 -11.88 2.61 -2.73
N SER A 182 -11.49 2.68 -1.47
CA SER A 182 -10.17 3.18 -1.07
C SER A 182 -9.20 2.06 -0.63
N MET A 183 -8.01 2.42 -0.19
CA MET A 183 -7.07 1.45 0.40
C MET A 183 -7.52 0.97 1.78
N THR A 184 -8.30 1.77 2.49
CA THR A 184 -8.84 1.42 3.82
C THR A 184 -10.19 0.70 3.74
N ASP A 185 -10.92 0.89 2.64
CA ASP A 185 -12.18 0.20 2.34
C ASP A 185 -12.27 -0.11 0.84
N PRO A 186 -11.67 -1.22 0.37
CA PRO A 186 -11.62 -1.56 -1.04
C PRO A 186 -12.92 -2.17 -1.59
N GLY A 187 -13.84 -2.61 -0.72
CA GLY A 187 -15.09 -3.26 -1.09
C GLY A 187 -14.89 -4.38 -2.11
N ASN A 188 -15.80 -4.50 -3.06
CA ASN A 188 -15.74 -5.50 -4.14
C ASN A 188 -14.72 -5.19 -5.25
N LEU A 189 -13.95 -4.11 -5.12
CA LEU A 189 -12.86 -3.78 -6.04
C LEU A 189 -11.48 -4.15 -5.49
N ALA A 190 -11.40 -4.94 -4.44
CA ALA A 190 -10.14 -5.33 -3.80
C ALA A 190 -9.18 -6.07 -4.76
N GLU A 191 -9.69 -6.90 -5.68
CA GLU A 191 -8.86 -7.72 -6.59
C GLU A 191 -8.50 -7.03 -7.92
N TYR A 192 -9.09 -5.86 -8.25
CA TYR A 192 -9.03 -5.33 -9.62
C TYR A 192 -7.91 -4.32 -9.88
N PHE A 193 -7.26 -3.83 -8.85
CA PHE A 193 -6.15 -2.88 -8.98
C PHE A 193 -4.92 -3.40 -8.25
N GLY A 194 -3.82 -3.53 -8.98
CA GLY A 194 -2.63 -4.26 -8.57
C GLY A 194 -2.53 -5.61 -9.30
N PHE A 195 -1.52 -6.41 -8.97
CA PHE A 195 -1.45 -7.81 -9.36
C PHE A 195 -1.77 -8.71 -8.18
N THR A 196 -2.57 -9.73 -8.42
CA THR A 196 -2.82 -10.81 -7.46
C THR A 196 -1.64 -11.76 -7.35
N GLU A 197 -1.55 -12.50 -6.27
CA GLU A 197 -0.51 -13.50 -6.04
C GLU A 197 -0.42 -14.52 -7.19
N THR A 198 -1.58 -15.01 -7.67
CA THR A 198 -1.65 -15.96 -8.79
C THR A 198 -1.12 -15.38 -10.10
N GLU A 199 -1.36 -14.10 -10.37
CA GLU A 199 -0.84 -13.42 -11.56
C GLU A 199 0.67 -13.25 -11.50
N VAL A 200 1.20 -12.85 -10.33
CA VAL A 200 2.66 -12.72 -10.14
C VAL A 200 3.36 -14.07 -10.23
N GLN A 201 2.76 -15.14 -9.69
CA GLN A 201 3.30 -16.48 -9.84
C GLN A 201 3.44 -16.90 -11.31
N LYS A 202 2.39 -16.69 -12.12
CA LYS A 202 2.42 -16.95 -13.57
C LYS A 202 3.46 -16.10 -14.30
N LEU A 203 3.64 -14.84 -13.89
CA LEU A 203 4.70 -13.99 -14.44
C LEU A 203 6.09 -14.53 -14.08
N CYS A 204 6.32 -14.93 -12.84
CA CYS A 204 7.57 -15.53 -12.41
C CYS A 204 7.90 -16.81 -13.20
N GLU A 205 6.93 -17.69 -13.43
CA GLU A 205 7.07 -18.88 -14.27
C GLU A 205 7.46 -18.50 -15.71
N LYS A 206 6.73 -17.54 -16.32
CA LYS A 206 6.99 -17.06 -17.69
C LYS A 206 8.38 -16.46 -17.85
N TYR A 207 8.84 -15.67 -16.89
CA TYR A 207 10.14 -14.99 -16.93
C TYR A 207 11.28 -15.79 -16.29
N LYS A 208 10.98 -16.98 -15.74
CA LYS A 208 11.93 -17.87 -15.03
C LYS A 208 12.60 -17.14 -13.84
N MET A 209 11.82 -16.45 -13.05
CA MET A 209 12.24 -15.73 -11.84
C MET A 209 11.66 -16.38 -10.58
N SER A 210 12.32 -16.18 -9.45
CA SER A 210 11.87 -16.72 -8.15
C SER A 210 10.58 -16.03 -7.70
N PHE A 211 9.52 -16.81 -7.46
CA PHE A 211 8.28 -16.29 -6.88
C PHE A 211 8.47 -15.86 -5.43
N GLU A 212 9.24 -16.58 -4.63
CA GLU A 212 9.56 -16.25 -3.24
C GLU A 212 10.26 -14.89 -3.12
N GLU A 213 11.19 -14.60 -4.04
CA GLU A 213 11.83 -13.28 -4.09
C GLU A 213 10.84 -12.18 -4.51
N ALA A 214 10.01 -12.43 -5.52
CA ALA A 214 8.97 -11.48 -5.93
C ALA A 214 8.02 -11.16 -4.77
N ARG A 215 7.64 -12.19 -4.00
CA ARG A 215 6.79 -12.06 -2.81
C ARG A 215 7.47 -11.18 -1.74
N ALA A 216 8.72 -11.45 -1.42
CA ALA A 216 9.45 -10.68 -0.42
C ALA A 216 9.64 -9.21 -0.80
N TRP A 217 9.82 -8.93 -2.09
CA TRP A 217 10.08 -7.57 -2.56
C TRP A 217 8.81 -6.73 -2.75
N TYR A 218 7.69 -7.32 -3.23
CA TYR A 218 6.58 -6.53 -3.78
C TYR A 218 5.20 -6.90 -3.25
N ASN A 219 5.06 -7.99 -2.47
CA ASN A 219 3.80 -8.36 -1.82
C ASN A 219 3.52 -7.44 -0.62
N GLY A 220 2.33 -7.55 -0.03
CA GLY A 220 2.01 -7.03 1.29
C GLY A 220 0.93 -5.95 1.33
N TYR A 221 0.33 -5.60 0.19
CA TYR A 221 -0.90 -4.80 0.25
C TYR A 221 -2.08 -5.72 0.49
N HIS A 222 -2.54 -5.79 1.73
CA HIS A 222 -3.66 -6.63 2.14
C HIS A 222 -4.96 -5.87 1.96
N LEU A 223 -5.74 -6.25 0.94
CA LEU A 223 -7.05 -5.66 0.68
C LEU A 223 -8.14 -6.66 1.07
N ILE A 224 -8.97 -6.29 2.05
CA ILE A 224 -10.01 -7.16 2.61
C ILE A 224 -11.36 -6.75 2.04
N SER A 225 -12.07 -7.70 1.45
CA SER A 225 -13.43 -7.56 0.93
C SER A 225 -14.41 -8.42 1.72
N HIS A 226 -15.62 -7.90 1.92
CA HIS A 226 -16.74 -8.60 2.53
C HIS A 226 -17.90 -8.73 1.53
N GLU A 227 -17.75 -9.61 0.53
CA GLU A 227 -18.78 -9.89 -0.45
C GLU A 227 -19.65 -11.07 -0.04
N ASP A 228 -20.96 -10.93 -0.22
CA ASP A 228 -21.96 -11.99 0.06
C ASP A 228 -21.83 -12.57 1.47
N GLY A 229 -21.39 -11.77 2.45
CA GLY A 229 -21.11 -12.21 3.82
C GLY A 229 -19.87 -13.07 3.96
N CYS A 230 -19.07 -13.20 2.91
CA CYS A 230 -17.81 -13.94 2.92
C CYS A 230 -16.61 -12.97 2.98
N ARG A 231 -15.74 -13.21 3.95
CA ARG A 231 -14.44 -12.52 4.05
C ARG A 231 -13.48 -13.05 3.00
N ARG A 232 -12.89 -12.16 2.21
CA ARG A 232 -11.80 -12.49 1.27
C ARG A 232 -10.65 -11.53 1.49
N VAL A 233 -9.45 -12.07 1.62
CA VAL A 233 -8.21 -11.29 1.72
C VAL A 233 -7.44 -11.43 0.41
N TYR A 234 -7.16 -10.32 -0.22
CA TYR A 234 -6.37 -10.26 -1.44
C TYR A 234 -4.98 -9.70 -1.11
N SER A 235 -3.97 -10.51 -1.38
CA SER A 235 -2.56 -10.09 -1.31
C SER A 235 -2.17 -9.46 -2.64
N MET A 236 -2.04 -8.14 -2.65
CA MET A 236 -1.80 -7.37 -3.86
C MET A 236 -0.34 -6.92 -3.96
N TYR A 237 0.15 -6.91 -5.18
CA TYR A 237 1.51 -6.49 -5.54
C TYR A 237 1.48 -5.20 -6.35
N SER A 238 2.51 -4.35 -6.18
CA SER A 238 2.68 -3.16 -7.03
C SER A 238 2.94 -3.56 -8.49
N PRO A 239 2.07 -3.24 -9.45
CA PRO A 239 2.24 -3.64 -10.85
C PRO A 239 3.52 -3.08 -11.46
N LYS A 240 3.86 -1.84 -11.17
CA LYS A 240 5.07 -1.20 -11.73
C LYS A 240 6.33 -1.94 -11.30
N SER A 241 6.46 -2.25 -10.02
CA SER A 241 7.64 -2.91 -9.48
C SER A 241 7.78 -4.34 -10.02
N VAL A 242 6.67 -5.08 -10.09
CA VAL A 242 6.66 -6.43 -10.68
C VAL A 242 7.04 -6.39 -12.16
N VAL A 243 6.46 -5.50 -12.98
CA VAL A 243 6.75 -5.41 -14.41
C VAL A 243 8.22 -5.05 -14.64
N GLU A 244 8.75 -4.07 -13.93
CA GLU A 244 10.16 -3.65 -14.04
C GLU A 244 11.11 -4.80 -13.65
N ALA A 245 10.81 -5.51 -12.56
CA ALA A 245 11.61 -6.65 -12.14
C ALA A 245 11.64 -7.75 -13.20
N MET A 246 10.48 -8.09 -13.78
CA MET A 246 10.36 -9.09 -14.83
C MET A 246 11.11 -8.69 -16.11
N GLN A 247 10.97 -7.44 -16.56
CA GLN A 247 11.64 -6.95 -17.76
C GLN A 247 13.16 -6.87 -17.58
N LYS A 248 13.63 -6.40 -16.41
CA LYS A 248 15.06 -6.29 -16.08
C LYS A 248 15.67 -7.60 -15.59
N ARG A 249 14.86 -8.63 -15.33
CA ARG A 249 15.26 -9.91 -14.73
C ARG A 249 16.05 -9.75 -13.44
N ARG A 250 15.68 -8.77 -12.62
CA ARG A 250 16.34 -8.44 -11.36
C ARG A 250 15.33 -7.86 -10.37
N PHE A 251 15.36 -8.35 -9.14
CA PHE A 251 14.62 -7.75 -8.04
C PHE A 251 15.35 -6.52 -7.49
N GLY A 252 14.63 -5.52 -7.03
CA GLY A 252 15.18 -4.27 -6.49
C GLY A 252 14.10 -3.23 -6.27
N THR A 253 14.51 -2.00 -5.93
CA THR A 253 13.61 -0.87 -5.73
C THR A 253 13.28 -0.21 -7.07
N TYR A 254 12.01 -0.20 -7.43
CA TYR A 254 11.47 0.43 -8.64
C TYR A 254 10.38 1.45 -8.31
N TRP A 255 9.89 1.44 -7.07
CA TRP A 255 8.90 2.38 -6.55
C TRP A 255 9.38 3.83 -6.63
N ASN A 256 10.63 4.07 -6.24
CA ASN A 256 11.25 5.40 -6.10
C ASN A 256 11.60 6.12 -7.41
N GLN A 257 11.42 5.48 -8.56
CA GLN A 257 11.73 6.12 -9.85
C GLN A 257 10.82 7.32 -10.18
N THR A 258 9.81 7.62 -9.35
CA THR A 258 8.84 8.71 -9.57
C THR A 258 8.30 9.37 -8.31
N GLU A 259 8.38 8.70 -7.17
CA GLU A 259 8.16 9.31 -5.86
C GLU A 259 9.42 9.08 -5.05
N THR A 260 10.10 10.16 -4.73
CA THR A 260 11.33 10.09 -3.95
C THR A 260 10.97 9.85 -2.50
N TYR A 261 11.87 9.23 -1.73
CA TYR A 261 11.79 9.18 -0.26
C TYR A 261 11.57 10.58 0.36
N GLU A 262 11.82 11.65 -0.39
CA GLU A 262 11.56 13.03 0.01
C GLU A 262 10.08 13.30 0.28
N ALA A 263 9.16 12.71 -0.51
CA ALA A 263 7.73 12.82 -0.23
C ALA A 263 7.36 12.15 1.09
N LEU A 264 7.89 10.93 1.34
CA LEU A 264 7.71 10.24 2.61
C LEU A 264 8.30 11.04 3.77
N LYS A 265 9.51 11.61 3.58
CA LYS A 265 10.22 12.40 4.57
C LYS A 265 9.39 13.57 5.10
N VAL A 266 8.68 14.28 4.24
CA VAL A 266 7.81 15.41 4.64
C VAL A 266 6.81 14.99 5.71
N TYR A 267 6.19 13.83 5.57
CA TYR A 267 5.18 13.35 6.51
C TYR A 267 5.78 12.79 7.79
N ILE A 268 6.86 12.02 7.71
CA ILE A 268 7.49 11.46 8.91
C ILE A 268 8.29 12.49 9.73
N GLN A 269 8.63 13.64 9.14
CA GLN A 269 9.20 14.80 9.86
C GLN A 269 8.15 15.64 10.63
N MET A 270 6.86 15.42 10.37
CA MET A 270 5.81 16.07 11.14
C MET A 270 5.87 15.58 12.59
N ASN A 271 6.47 16.31 13.47
CA ASN A 271 6.73 15.94 14.87
C ASN A 271 5.42 15.67 15.68
N MET A 272 4.62 14.70 15.20
CA MET A 272 3.40 14.22 15.84
C MET A 272 3.75 13.26 16.96
N ASP A 273 3.10 13.42 18.11
CA ASP A 273 3.33 12.55 19.25
C ASP A 273 3.10 11.07 18.90
N GLY A 274 4.11 10.23 19.18
CA GLY A 274 4.11 8.80 18.89
C GLY A 274 4.31 8.41 17.42
N LEU A 275 4.48 9.35 16.48
CA LEU A 275 4.69 9.00 15.05
C LEU A 275 6.04 8.34 14.82
N LYS A 276 7.11 8.87 15.42
CA LYS A 276 8.45 8.29 15.33
C LYS A 276 8.48 6.86 15.88
N ASP A 277 7.86 6.65 17.05
CA ASP A 277 7.77 5.34 17.69
C ASP A 277 7.03 4.32 16.82
N ALA A 278 5.90 4.73 16.22
CA ALA A 278 5.13 3.90 15.31
C ALA A 278 5.97 3.45 14.10
N ILE A 279 6.72 4.37 13.49
CA ILE A 279 7.57 4.06 12.33
C ILE A 279 8.70 3.10 12.70
N VAL A 280 9.35 3.32 13.85
CA VAL A 280 10.42 2.42 14.35
C VAL A 280 9.87 1.01 14.61
N GLN A 281 8.70 0.90 15.24
CA GLN A 281 8.05 -0.39 15.47
C GLN A 281 7.67 -1.10 14.15
N MET A 282 7.14 -0.35 13.16
CA MET A 282 6.84 -0.93 11.84
C MET A 282 8.11 -1.36 11.09
N LEU A 283 9.21 -0.62 11.19
CA LEU A 283 10.51 -1.05 10.66
C LEU A 283 11.01 -2.33 11.35
N ALA A 284 10.72 -2.49 12.63
CA ALA A 284 10.98 -3.72 13.38
C ALA A 284 10.02 -4.88 13.02
N GLY A 285 9.01 -4.64 12.15
CA GLY A 285 8.07 -5.66 11.68
C GLY A 285 6.83 -5.84 12.56
N SER A 286 6.51 -4.86 13.40
CA SER A 286 5.26 -4.83 14.16
C SER A 286 4.18 -4.08 13.37
N ASP A 287 2.93 -4.45 13.58
CA ASP A 287 1.78 -3.68 13.16
C ASP A 287 1.38 -2.66 14.23
N ILE A 288 0.81 -1.54 13.81
CA ILE A 288 0.42 -0.42 14.69
C ILE A 288 -1.07 -0.16 14.54
N ARG A 289 -1.78 -0.17 15.66
CA ARG A 289 -3.20 0.17 15.67
C ARG A 289 -3.41 1.65 15.42
N ILE A 290 -4.34 2.00 14.50
CA ILE A 290 -4.70 3.36 14.17
C ILE A 290 -6.21 3.54 14.05
N ASN A 291 -6.65 4.79 14.19
CA ASN A 291 -8.03 5.20 13.91
C ASN A 291 -8.07 5.99 12.59
N THR A 292 -8.56 5.37 11.52
CA THR A 292 -8.69 6.02 10.19
C THR A 292 -9.88 6.99 10.12
N GLY A 293 -10.78 6.98 11.11
CA GLY A 293 -12.01 7.78 11.10
C GLY A 293 -11.80 9.28 11.26
N THR A 294 -10.67 9.71 11.84
CA THR A 294 -10.33 11.12 12.06
C THR A 294 -9.71 11.79 10.84
N PHE A 295 -9.21 11.01 9.89
CA PHE A 295 -8.57 11.54 8.68
C PHE A 295 -9.55 12.31 7.81
N SER A 296 -9.21 13.55 7.46
CA SER A 296 -10.05 14.47 6.67
C SER A 296 -9.98 14.24 5.16
N ASN A 297 -9.23 13.23 4.71
CA ASN A 297 -8.96 12.92 3.31
C ASN A 297 -8.27 14.08 2.56
N ASP A 298 -7.36 14.78 3.21
CA ASP A 298 -6.51 15.80 2.62
C ASP A 298 -5.03 15.62 3.03
N MET A 299 -4.15 16.48 2.52
CA MET A 299 -2.70 16.36 2.73
C MET A 299 -2.15 17.39 3.73
N THR A 300 -3.00 18.12 4.43
CA THR A 300 -2.58 19.26 5.28
C THR A 300 -3.23 19.30 6.65
N THR A 301 -4.39 18.68 6.81
CA THR A 301 -5.15 18.73 8.06
C THR A 301 -4.89 17.47 8.88
N PHE A 302 -3.80 17.48 9.66
CA PHE A 302 -3.43 16.38 10.53
C PHE A 302 -3.54 16.81 11.99
N ALA A 303 -4.34 16.12 12.77
CA ALA A 303 -4.48 16.33 14.21
C ALA A 303 -3.64 15.33 15.02
N THR A 304 -3.45 14.12 14.51
CA THR A 304 -2.79 13.01 15.19
C THR A 304 -1.85 12.25 14.25
N LYS A 305 -0.99 11.39 14.84
CA LYS A 305 -0.19 10.44 14.06
C LYS A 305 -1.04 9.53 13.18
N ASP A 306 -2.27 9.21 13.62
CA ASP A 306 -3.16 8.31 12.90
C ASP A 306 -3.62 8.90 11.57
N ASP A 307 -3.79 10.22 11.50
CA ASP A 307 -4.12 10.92 10.25
C ASP A 307 -2.96 10.83 9.25
N VAL A 308 -1.71 11.02 9.73
CA VAL A 308 -0.51 10.89 8.90
C VAL A 308 -0.34 9.45 8.42
N LEU A 309 -0.49 8.46 9.31
CA LEU A 309 -0.37 7.05 8.96
C LEU A 309 -1.48 6.63 7.99
N THR A 310 -2.71 7.15 8.14
CA THR A 310 -3.80 6.91 7.18
C THR A 310 -3.48 7.49 5.80
N LEU A 311 -2.92 8.70 5.73
CA LEU A 311 -2.44 9.24 4.46
C LEU A 311 -1.37 8.35 3.83
N LEU A 312 -0.41 7.85 4.61
CA LEU A 312 0.63 6.96 4.11
C LEU A 312 0.07 5.63 3.57
N VAL A 313 -1.08 5.15 4.08
CA VAL A 313 -1.82 4.02 3.48
C VAL A 313 -2.33 4.39 2.09
N HIS A 314 -2.97 5.54 1.92
CA HIS A 314 -3.48 5.98 0.61
C HIS A 314 -2.37 6.25 -0.41
N LEU A 315 -1.22 6.74 0.05
CA LEU A 315 -0.03 6.93 -0.78
C LEU A 315 0.69 5.61 -1.13
N GLY A 316 0.39 4.51 -0.43
CA GLY A 316 0.99 3.19 -0.65
C GLY A 316 2.29 2.94 0.10
N TYR A 317 2.64 3.77 1.07
CA TYR A 317 3.77 3.52 1.96
C TYR A 317 3.44 2.56 3.11
N LEU A 318 2.15 2.39 3.41
CA LEU A 318 1.65 1.44 4.39
C LEU A 318 0.53 0.58 3.79
N THR A 319 0.31 -0.59 4.36
CA THR A 319 -0.91 -1.38 4.17
C THR A 319 -1.78 -1.30 5.43
N TYR A 320 -3.07 -1.54 5.29
CA TYR A 320 -4.04 -1.46 6.38
C TYR A 320 -4.88 -2.72 6.47
N ASP A 321 -4.93 -3.31 7.65
CA ASP A 321 -5.87 -4.39 8.00
C ASP A 321 -7.11 -3.75 8.65
N ASN A 322 -8.24 -3.74 7.94
CA ASN A 322 -9.47 -3.10 8.38
C ASN A 322 -10.21 -3.86 9.50
N GLU A 323 -9.85 -5.10 9.80
CA GLU A 323 -10.41 -5.89 10.90
C GLU A 323 -9.63 -5.67 12.19
N LYS A 324 -8.31 -5.66 12.11
CA LYS A 324 -7.44 -5.40 13.24
C LYS A 324 -7.31 -3.91 13.53
N GLU A 325 -7.68 -3.06 12.59
CA GLU A 325 -7.45 -1.61 12.60
C GLU A 325 -5.94 -1.28 12.71
N THR A 326 -5.09 -2.06 12.01
CA THR A 326 -3.64 -1.90 12.10
C THR A 326 -3.01 -1.56 10.76
N VAL A 327 -1.86 -0.87 10.83
CA VAL A 327 -1.00 -0.58 9.68
C VAL A 327 0.38 -1.20 9.84
N GLU A 328 0.99 -1.57 8.74
CA GLU A 328 2.36 -2.07 8.66
C GLU A 328 3.03 -1.64 7.36
N ILE A 329 4.38 -1.74 7.31
CA ILE A 329 5.14 -1.54 6.08
C ILE A 329 4.94 -2.77 5.18
N PRO A 330 4.43 -2.61 3.94
CA PRO A 330 3.93 -3.74 3.17
C PRO A 330 5.02 -4.73 2.72
N ASN A 331 6.21 -4.24 2.38
CA ASN A 331 7.22 -5.08 1.76
C ASN A 331 8.64 -4.49 1.86
N ARG A 332 9.60 -5.27 1.36
CA ARG A 332 11.03 -4.90 1.40
C ARG A 332 11.33 -3.63 0.59
N GLU A 333 10.69 -3.44 -0.56
CA GLU A 333 10.90 -2.27 -1.40
C GLU A 333 10.53 -0.98 -0.66
N VAL A 334 9.34 -0.94 -0.06
CA VAL A 334 8.86 0.22 0.71
C VAL A 334 9.66 0.39 2.02
N SER A 335 10.03 -0.72 2.68
CA SER A 335 10.90 -0.67 3.87
C SER A 335 12.23 0.04 3.58
N GLN A 336 12.81 -0.19 2.38
CA GLN A 336 14.03 0.51 1.97
C GLN A 336 13.81 2.03 1.80
N GLU A 337 12.63 2.46 1.35
CA GLU A 337 12.30 3.89 1.24
C GLU A 337 12.22 4.56 2.63
N TYR A 338 11.68 3.87 3.65
CA TYR A 338 11.74 4.36 5.02
C TYR A 338 13.17 4.50 5.53
N VAL A 339 14.03 3.51 5.29
CA VAL A 339 15.45 3.58 5.67
C VAL A 339 16.16 4.75 4.96
N ASN A 340 15.90 4.94 3.67
CA ASN A 340 16.45 6.05 2.90
C ASN A 340 15.99 7.40 3.46
N ALA A 341 14.70 7.53 3.78
CA ALA A 341 14.12 8.75 4.35
C ALA A 341 14.75 9.08 5.71
N ILE A 342 14.78 8.13 6.65
CA ILE A 342 15.34 8.36 7.99
C ILE A 342 16.85 8.60 7.96
N SER A 343 17.58 8.04 6.97
CA SER A 343 19.04 8.24 6.82
C SER A 343 19.42 9.71 6.55
N THR A 344 18.48 10.53 6.13
CA THR A 344 18.68 11.97 5.90
C THR A 344 18.10 12.84 7.01
N MET A 345 17.67 12.24 8.12
CA MET A 345 17.05 12.91 9.27
C MET A 345 17.91 12.73 10.53
N ASP A 346 17.61 13.48 11.59
CA ASP A 346 18.25 13.36 12.91
C ASP A 346 17.74 12.13 13.70
N TRP A 347 17.66 10.98 13.03
CA TRP A 347 17.32 9.70 13.63
C TRP A 347 18.57 8.82 13.80
N THR A 348 19.65 9.46 14.23
CA THR A 348 21.00 8.88 14.30
C THR A 348 21.03 7.54 15.02
N GLU A 349 20.28 7.39 16.12
CA GLU A 349 20.21 6.18 16.92
C GLU A 349 19.61 4.99 16.14
N VAL A 350 18.50 5.21 15.43
CA VAL A 350 17.83 4.18 14.60
C VAL A 350 18.74 3.78 13.43
N ILE A 351 19.40 4.77 12.81
CA ILE A 351 20.32 4.53 11.69
C ILE A 351 21.52 3.69 12.15
N HIS A 352 22.11 4.00 13.30
CA HIS A 352 23.22 3.23 13.86
C HIS A 352 22.82 1.79 14.12
N SER A 353 21.64 1.54 14.71
CA SER A 353 21.12 0.19 14.92
C SER A 353 20.94 -0.57 13.61
N VAL A 354 20.38 0.06 12.59
CA VAL A 354 20.23 -0.55 11.28
C VAL A 354 21.59 -0.84 10.62
N GLN A 355 22.55 0.07 10.71
CA GLN A 355 23.89 -0.13 10.14
C GLN A 355 24.69 -1.22 10.86
N ALA A 356 24.64 -1.25 12.20
CA ALA A 356 25.30 -2.27 13.02
C ALA A 356 24.72 -3.68 12.83
N SER A 357 23.51 -3.78 12.33
CA SER A 357 22.78 -5.03 12.15
C SER A 357 23.48 -6.05 11.24
N ARG A 358 24.30 -5.59 10.29
CA ARG A 358 25.11 -6.49 9.44
C ARG A 358 26.20 -7.19 10.24
N GLU A 359 26.95 -6.44 11.05
CA GLU A 359 28.00 -6.99 11.89
C GLU A 359 27.42 -7.93 12.94
N LEU A 360 26.23 -7.62 13.46
CA LEU A 360 25.55 -8.47 14.42
C LEU A 360 25.10 -9.79 13.77
N LEU A 361 24.60 -9.77 12.55
CA LEU A 361 24.24 -10.97 11.80
C LEU A 361 25.46 -11.86 11.51
N GLU A 362 26.60 -11.25 11.18
CA GLU A 362 27.85 -11.98 10.99
C GLU A 362 28.34 -12.62 12.31
N ALA A 363 28.21 -11.91 13.43
CA ALA A 363 28.52 -12.46 14.75
C ALA A 363 27.62 -13.66 15.10
N LEU A 364 26.33 -13.59 14.74
CA LEU A 364 25.39 -14.69 14.91
C LEU A 364 25.82 -15.94 14.12
N TRP A 365 26.23 -15.77 12.86
CA TRP A 365 26.71 -16.89 12.04
C TRP A 365 28.01 -17.50 12.56
N GLN A 366 28.85 -16.69 13.25
CA GLN A 366 30.10 -17.14 13.90
C GLN A 366 29.85 -17.72 15.29
N MET A 367 28.58 -17.73 15.75
CA MET A 367 28.18 -18.17 17.10
C MET A 367 28.87 -17.37 18.24
N ASP A 368 29.20 -16.12 17.99
CA ASP A 368 29.78 -15.21 18.98
C ASP A 368 28.69 -14.65 19.90
N SER A 369 28.30 -15.43 20.90
CA SER A 369 27.24 -15.09 21.87
C SER A 369 27.50 -13.77 22.60
N GLU A 370 28.77 -13.47 22.93
CA GLU A 370 29.12 -12.24 23.65
C GLU A 370 28.91 -10.99 22.74
N LYS A 371 29.37 -11.07 21.48
CA LYS A 371 29.21 -9.99 20.51
C LYS A 371 27.75 -9.79 20.19
N VAL A 372 26.95 -10.87 20.05
CA VAL A 372 25.52 -10.79 19.84
C VAL A 372 24.81 -10.13 21.01
N ALA A 373 25.08 -10.54 22.25
CA ALA A 373 24.49 -9.93 23.44
C ALA A 373 24.83 -8.42 23.56
N LYS A 374 26.07 -8.03 23.30
CA LYS A 374 26.53 -6.63 23.32
C LYS A 374 25.86 -5.80 22.20
N GLY A 375 25.75 -6.36 21.00
CA GLY A 375 25.09 -5.67 19.87
C GLY A 375 23.61 -5.43 20.12
N ILE A 376 22.90 -6.39 20.71
CA ILE A 376 21.51 -6.23 21.14
C ILE A 376 21.39 -5.19 22.25
N GLU A 377 22.30 -5.22 23.25
CA GLU A 377 22.32 -4.20 24.31
C GLU A 377 22.54 -2.78 23.75
N GLN A 378 23.42 -2.66 22.75
CA GLN A 378 23.64 -1.38 22.05
C GLN A 378 22.39 -0.92 21.31
N ALA A 379 21.78 -1.80 20.51
CA ALA A 379 20.53 -1.50 19.80
C ALA A 379 19.42 -1.08 20.78
N HIS A 380 19.33 -1.73 21.93
CA HIS A 380 18.39 -1.38 22.98
C HIS A 380 18.64 0.02 23.56
N LYS A 381 19.88 0.40 23.82
CA LYS A 381 20.24 1.72 24.34
C LYS A 381 19.97 2.84 23.32
N GLU A 382 20.23 2.56 22.06
CA GLU A 382 20.04 3.50 20.96
C GLU A 382 18.55 3.70 20.65
N VAL A 383 17.73 2.65 20.79
CA VAL A 383 16.27 2.71 20.57
C VAL A 383 15.53 2.89 21.90
N SER A 384 15.96 3.83 22.73
CA SER A 384 15.38 4.12 24.06
C SER A 384 13.90 4.56 24.02
N ILE A 385 13.38 4.81 22.82
CA ILE A 385 11.99 5.14 22.50
C ILE A 385 11.04 3.96 22.77
N LEU A 386 11.53 2.72 22.65
CA LEU A 386 10.74 1.53 22.98
C LEU A 386 10.77 1.37 24.52
N THR A 387 9.67 1.73 25.16
CA THR A 387 9.48 1.48 26.60
C THR A 387 9.53 -0.03 26.83
N TYR A 388 10.60 -0.48 27.45
CA TYR A 388 10.87 -1.87 27.76
C TYR A 388 10.02 -2.33 28.94
N ASN A 389 8.90 -2.96 28.64
CA ASN A 389 7.97 -3.43 29.67
C ASN A 389 7.61 -4.92 29.52
N ASP A 390 7.93 -5.55 28.38
CA ASP A 390 7.50 -6.93 28.09
C ASP A 390 8.34 -7.61 26.99
N GLU A 391 8.04 -8.88 26.73
CA GLU A 391 8.69 -9.70 25.68
C GLU A 391 8.44 -9.13 24.26
N ASN A 392 7.33 -8.41 24.02
CA ASN A 392 7.06 -7.79 22.72
C ASN A 392 8.03 -6.67 22.40
N SER A 393 8.34 -5.83 23.37
CA SER A 393 9.33 -4.76 23.24
C SER A 393 10.73 -5.33 22.95
N LEU A 394 11.09 -6.44 23.61
CA LEU A 394 12.33 -7.18 23.35
C LEU A 394 12.34 -7.72 21.91
N SER A 395 11.25 -8.34 21.46
CA SER A 395 11.10 -8.84 20.08
C SER A 395 11.29 -7.72 19.04
N CYS A 396 10.73 -6.52 19.26
CA CYS A 396 10.92 -5.37 18.37
C CYS A 396 12.41 -4.96 18.30
N THR A 397 13.09 -4.89 19.43
CA THR A 397 14.52 -4.56 19.47
C THR A 397 15.36 -5.59 18.72
N ILE A 398 15.11 -6.88 18.92
CA ILE A 398 15.82 -7.96 18.21
C ILE A 398 15.60 -7.86 16.70
N ASN A 399 14.36 -7.63 16.24
CA ASN A 399 14.07 -7.48 14.81
C ASN A 399 14.76 -6.27 14.18
N LEU A 400 14.91 -5.17 14.92
CA LEU A 400 15.64 -3.99 14.45
C LEU A 400 17.16 -4.25 14.47
N ALA A 401 17.67 -4.85 15.53
CA ALA A 401 19.07 -5.23 15.66
C ALA A 401 19.51 -6.20 14.53
N PHE A 402 18.61 -7.06 14.07
CA PHE A 402 18.83 -7.96 12.93
C PHE A 402 18.15 -7.49 11.65
N TYR A 403 18.02 -6.19 11.42
CA TYR A 403 17.35 -5.65 10.24
C TYR A 403 17.89 -6.24 8.92
N PHE A 404 19.22 -6.38 8.78
CA PHE A 404 19.87 -6.95 7.60
C PHE A 404 19.62 -8.46 7.41
N ALA A 405 19.11 -9.17 8.40
CA ALA A 405 18.74 -10.57 8.22
C ALA A 405 17.69 -10.74 7.09
N ARG A 406 16.89 -9.71 6.82
CA ARG A 406 15.91 -9.69 5.71
C ARG A 406 16.54 -9.83 4.32
N GLU A 407 17.83 -9.61 4.17
CA GLU A 407 18.54 -9.87 2.90
C GLU A 407 18.70 -11.37 2.64
N TYR A 408 18.91 -12.14 3.67
CA TYR A 408 19.25 -13.56 3.60
C TYR A 408 18.10 -14.50 3.96
N TYR A 409 17.16 -14.00 4.77
CA TYR A 409 16.13 -14.80 5.42
C TYR A 409 14.72 -14.29 5.17
N THR A 410 13.79 -15.23 5.22
CA THR A 410 12.39 -14.94 5.57
C THR A 410 12.30 -14.97 7.09
N ILE A 411 11.93 -13.84 7.70
CA ILE A 411 11.78 -13.72 9.14
C ILE A 411 10.33 -14.02 9.49
N ILE A 412 10.09 -14.98 10.38
CA ILE A 412 8.78 -15.36 10.87
C ILE A 412 8.73 -15.14 12.37
N ARG A 413 7.75 -14.39 12.84
CA ARG A 413 7.43 -14.24 14.27
C ARG A 413 6.37 -15.25 14.66
N GLU A 414 6.44 -15.76 15.88
CA GLU A 414 5.48 -16.72 16.41
C GLU A 414 5.27 -17.92 15.48
N LEU A 415 6.36 -18.51 14.99
CA LEU A 415 6.26 -19.68 14.12
C LEU A 415 5.66 -20.86 14.89
N PRO A 416 4.47 -21.38 14.49
CA PRO A 416 3.91 -22.58 15.06
C PRO A 416 4.86 -23.76 14.84
N SER A 417 5.36 -24.36 15.89
CA SER A 417 6.30 -25.49 15.79
C SER A 417 6.25 -26.39 16.99
N GLY A 418 6.24 -27.68 16.76
CA GLY A 418 6.19 -28.68 17.82
C GLY A 418 5.00 -28.49 18.78
N LYS A 419 5.30 -28.26 20.06
CA LYS A 419 4.31 -28.06 21.12
C LYS A 419 4.06 -26.61 21.51
N GLY A 420 4.38 -25.65 20.63
CA GLY A 420 4.23 -24.21 20.91
C GLY A 420 4.58 -23.33 19.73
N PHE A 421 5.03 -22.12 20.03
CA PHE A 421 5.44 -21.12 19.04
C PHE A 421 6.87 -20.69 19.37
N ALA A 422 7.73 -20.63 18.36
CA ALA A 422 9.03 -20.00 18.47
C ALA A 422 8.91 -18.50 18.28
N ASP A 423 9.51 -17.69 19.15
CA ASP A 423 9.31 -16.24 19.14
C ASP A 423 9.74 -15.61 17.80
N ILE A 424 10.93 -15.98 17.30
CA ILE A 424 11.45 -15.50 16.02
C ILE A 424 12.20 -16.62 15.30
N CYS A 425 11.93 -16.80 14.01
CA CYS A 425 12.66 -17.74 13.16
C CYS A 425 13.22 -17.02 11.93
N PHE A 426 14.49 -17.29 11.60
CA PHE A 426 15.13 -16.87 10.36
C PHE A 426 15.25 -18.09 9.43
N ILE A 427 14.44 -18.13 8.35
CA ILE A 427 14.46 -19.22 7.39
C ILE A 427 15.25 -18.75 6.16
N PRO A 428 16.37 -19.41 5.81
CA PRO A 428 17.19 -19.03 4.65
C PRO A 428 16.34 -19.02 3.37
N ARG A 429 16.53 -18.00 2.55
CA ARG A 429 15.94 -17.98 1.21
C ARG A 429 16.63 -18.97 0.31
N LYS A 430 15.98 -19.46 -0.73
CA LYS A 430 16.51 -20.48 -1.65
C LYS A 430 17.88 -20.15 -2.24
N ILE A 431 18.18 -18.87 -2.44
CA ILE A 431 19.47 -18.39 -2.97
C ILE A 431 20.55 -18.29 -1.88
N HIS A 432 20.20 -18.47 -0.61
CA HIS A 432 21.07 -18.34 0.56
C HIS A 432 21.02 -19.59 1.46
N MET A 433 20.83 -20.76 0.87
CA MET A 433 20.80 -22.05 1.59
C MET A 433 22.13 -22.42 2.25
N ASP A 434 23.20 -21.69 1.93
CA ASP A 434 24.50 -21.77 2.61
C ASP A 434 24.48 -21.17 4.02
N LYS A 435 23.49 -20.36 4.34
CA LYS A 435 23.33 -19.75 5.68
C LYS A 435 22.54 -20.67 6.60
N PRO A 436 22.84 -20.67 7.93
CA PRO A 436 22.09 -21.47 8.89
C PRO A 436 20.66 -20.95 9.02
N ALA A 437 19.68 -21.83 9.19
CA ALA A 437 18.41 -21.45 9.78
C ALA A 437 18.59 -21.09 11.24
N VAL A 438 17.77 -20.19 11.78
CA VAL A 438 17.93 -19.73 13.18
C VAL A 438 16.59 -19.76 13.88
N VAL A 439 16.55 -20.33 15.08
CA VAL A 439 15.41 -20.26 16.00
C VAL A 439 15.82 -19.44 17.20
N ILE A 440 15.12 -18.36 17.46
CA ILE A 440 15.37 -17.44 18.57
C ILE A 440 14.21 -17.53 19.55
N GLU A 441 14.53 -17.77 20.81
CA GLU A 441 13.61 -17.72 21.95
C GLU A 441 14.03 -16.61 22.88
N LEU A 442 13.07 -15.81 23.30
CA LEU A 442 13.27 -14.64 24.15
C LEU A 442 12.85 -14.94 25.59
N LYS A 443 13.58 -14.41 26.54
CA LYS A 443 13.23 -14.47 27.96
C LYS A 443 13.38 -13.10 28.59
N TRP A 444 12.60 -12.91 29.63
CA TRP A 444 12.57 -11.70 30.43
C TRP A 444 12.76 -12.07 31.91
N ASP A 445 13.81 -11.57 32.53
CA ASP A 445 14.19 -11.92 33.94
C ASP A 445 14.28 -13.44 34.21
N LYS A 446 14.82 -14.21 33.26
CA LYS A 446 14.99 -15.66 33.39
C LYS A 446 16.44 -16.06 33.10
N SER A 447 16.67 -16.79 32.00
CA SER A 447 18.02 -17.06 31.50
C SER A 447 18.03 -17.43 30.01
N ALA A 448 19.14 -17.13 29.33
CA ALA A 448 19.35 -17.49 27.94
C ALA A 448 19.46 -19.03 27.76
N GLU A 449 20.05 -19.73 28.71
CA GLU A 449 20.09 -21.20 28.73
C GLU A 449 18.69 -21.81 28.88
N GLY A 450 17.82 -21.18 29.68
CA GLY A 450 16.42 -21.57 29.81
C GLY A 450 15.64 -21.38 28.51
N ALA A 451 15.98 -20.39 27.73
CA ALA A 451 15.42 -20.20 26.37
C ALA A 451 15.85 -21.37 25.45
N ILE A 452 17.11 -21.71 25.40
CA ILE A 452 17.60 -22.87 24.61
C ILE A 452 16.90 -24.16 25.05
N GLN A 453 16.77 -24.39 26.36
CA GLN A 453 16.10 -25.57 26.88
C GLN A 453 14.64 -25.62 26.43
N GLN A 454 13.94 -24.48 26.42
CA GLN A 454 12.56 -24.39 25.92
C GLN A 454 12.44 -24.75 24.43
N ILE A 455 13.38 -24.28 23.58
CA ILE A 455 13.38 -24.64 22.16
C ILE A 455 13.44 -26.17 21.99
N LYS A 456 14.32 -26.83 22.79
CA LYS A 456 14.50 -28.28 22.76
C LYS A 456 13.29 -29.04 23.30
N ASP A 457 12.75 -28.64 24.45
CA ASP A 457 11.61 -29.30 25.12
C ASP A 457 10.30 -29.16 24.29
N LYS A 458 10.11 -28.06 23.61
CA LYS A 458 8.98 -27.79 22.80
C LYS A 458 9.11 -28.30 21.35
N GLN A 459 10.27 -28.82 20.99
CA GLN A 459 10.54 -29.35 19.62
C GLN A 459 10.28 -28.35 18.53
N TYR A 460 10.68 -27.09 18.74
CA TYR A 460 10.49 -26.02 17.74
C TYR A 460 11.22 -26.27 16.42
N THR A 461 12.14 -27.21 16.40
CA THR A 461 12.93 -27.61 15.23
C THR A 461 12.17 -28.55 14.29
N ASP A 462 11.04 -29.13 14.71
CA ASP A 462 10.29 -30.10 13.88
C ASP A 462 9.78 -29.51 12.56
N THR A 463 9.47 -28.22 12.54
CA THR A 463 9.03 -27.50 11.34
C THR A 463 10.21 -27.14 10.41
N LEU A 464 11.45 -27.27 10.90
CA LEU A 464 12.67 -26.89 10.18
C LEU A 464 13.54 -28.11 9.81
N GLN A 465 12.93 -29.29 9.63
CA GLN A 465 13.63 -30.54 9.31
C GLN A 465 14.50 -30.45 8.04
N ASP A 466 14.12 -29.64 7.07
CA ASP A 466 14.89 -29.42 5.85
C ASP A 466 16.23 -28.71 6.08
N TYR A 467 16.45 -28.16 7.28
CA TYR A 467 17.67 -27.43 7.65
C TYR A 467 18.54 -28.19 8.68
N HIS A 468 18.28 -29.49 8.88
CA HIS A 468 19.07 -30.33 9.78
C HIS A 468 20.58 -30.28 9.45
N GLY A 469 21.40 -30.07 10.47
CA GLY A 469 22.85 -29.91 10.35
C GLY A 469 23.31 -28.49 10.01
N ASN A 470 22.40 -27.55 9.68
CA ASN A 470 22.69 -26.14 9.51
C ASN A 470 21.64 -25.26 10.20
N LEU A 471 21.39 -25.54 11.49
CA LEU A 471 20.40 -24.88 12.34
C LEU A 471 21.07 -24.34 13.61
N LEU A 472 20.85 -23.07 13.92
CA LEU A 472 21.27 -22.42 15.14
C LEU A 472 20.07 -22.21 16.07
N LEU A 473 20.25 -22.57 17.33
CA LEU A 473 19.35 -22.29 18.44
C LEU A 473 19.92 -21.10 19.22
N VAL A 474 19.11 -20.06 19.42
CA VAL A 474 19.56 -18.83 20.06
C VAL A 474 18.60 -18.50 21.20
N GLY A 475 19.14 -18.49 22.41
CA GLY A 475 18.46 -18.02 23.61
C GLY A 475 18.91 -16.60 23.94
N ILE A 476 17.97 -15.69 24.14
CA ILE A 476 18.25 -14.31 24.54
C ILE A 476 17.43 -13.99 25.78
N ASP A 477 18.09 -13.46 26.82
CA ASP A 477 17.44 -12.99 28.03
C ASP A 477 17.80 -11.55 28.35
N TYR A 478 16.85 -10.79 28.85
CA TYR A 478 17.02 -9.44 29.35
C TYR A 478 16.76 -9.41 30.87
N ASP A 479 17.78 -9.04 31.64
CA ASP A 479 17.68 -8.83 33.08
C ASP A 479 17.33 -7.34 33.36
N LYS A 480 16.14 -7.09 33.88
CA LYS A 480 15.66 -5.74 34.19
C LYS A 480 16.42 -5.03 35.31
N ASN A 481 17.08 -5.81 36.23
CA ASN A 481 17.79 -5.24 37.37
C ASN A 481 19.15 -4.72 36.94
N THR A 482 19.87 -5.50 36.14
CA THR A 482 21.21 -5.14 35.64
C THR A 482 21.11 -4.36 34.31
N LYS A 483 19.95 -4.37 33.63
CA LYS A 483 19.72 -3.83 32.29
C LYS A 483 20.68 -4.41 31.25
N ARG A 484 21.02 -5.68 31.37
CA ARG A 484 21.93 -6.39 30.47
C ARG A 484 21.21 -7.49 29.71
N HIS A 485 21.72 -7.73 28.52
CA HIS A 485 21.30 -8.87 27.70
C HIS A 485 22.33 -10.00 27.87
N SER A 486 21.81 -11.22 27.90
CA SER A 486 22.62 -12.44 27.74
C SER A 486 22.18 -13.21 26.52
N CYS A 487 23.10 -13.88 25.87
CA CYS A 487 22.83 -14.66 24.66
C CYS A 487 23.59 -16.00 24.76
N VAL A 488 22.91 -17.07 24.39
CA VAL A 488 23.50 -18.40 24.20
C VAL A 488 23.15 -18.85 22.78
N ILE A 489 24.15 -19.34 22.06
CA ILE A 489 24.00 -19.86 20.70
C ILE A 489 24.51 -21.29 20.68
N GLU A 490 23.66 -22.20 20.23
CA GLU A 490 24.04 -23.60 20.05
C GLU A 490 23.77 -24.02 18.61
N LYS A 491 24.68 -24.83 18.04
CA LYS A 491 24.42 -25.51 16.78
C LYS A 491 23.68 -26.80 17.05
N MET A 492 22.61 -27.04 16.34
CA MET A 492 21.93 -28.32 16.44
C MET A 492 22.71 -29.37 15.63
N ASP A 493 23.45 -30.24 16.35
CA ASP A 493 23.99 -31.46 15.75
C ASP A 493 22.89 -32.48 15.56
N MET A 494 22.98 -33.25 14.47
CA MET A 494 22.03 -34.33 14.17
C MET A 494 22.04 -35.44 15.20
#